data_6e70e17a24e0ac3e6600c8891da8fff8
#
_entry.id   6e70e17a24e0ac3e6600c8891da8fff8
#
_cell.length_a   1.000
_cell.length_b   1.000
_cell.length_c   1.000
_cell.angle_alpha   90.00
_cell.angle_beta   90.00
_cell.angle_gamma   90.00
#
_symmetry.space_group_name_H-M   'P 1'
#
loop_
_entity.id
_entity.type
_entity.pdbx_description
1 polymer ?
#
loop_
_entity_poly.entity_id
_entity_poly.type
_entity_poly.pdbx_seq_one_letter_code
_entity_poly.pdbx_strand_id
1 'polypeptide(L)'
;MKKVLLVDDSATILMMQKMALKTTPYQVITANNGEDGVKKAIAEKPDLILMDVIMPKMTGFEACRRLRQEEATKTIPIIMVTTRGEPINVEEGFQSGCTDYVTKPIDTFELLNKLRDQLGE
;
A
#
# COMPACT_ATOMS: atom_id res chain seq x y z
N MET A 1 -4.66 17.30 -5.84
CA MET A 1 -3.58 16.29 -6.04
C MET A 1 -3.81 15.11 -5.12
N LYS A 2 -3.81 13.91 -5.68
CA LYS A 2 -3.99 12.71 -4.88
C LYS A 2 -2.71 12.34 -4.14
N LYS A 3 -2.85 11.85 -2.93
CA LYS A 3 -1.73 11.49 -2.05
C LYS A 3 -1.66 9.97 -1.90
N VAL A 4 -0.49 9.39 -2.16
CA VAL A 4 -0.26 7.95 -2.06
C VAL A 4 0.77 7.68 -0.96
N LEU A 5 0.43 6.80 -0.03
CA LEU A 5 1.34 6.36 1.03
C LEU A 5 1.94 5.01 0.63
N LEU A 6 3.27 4.93 0.61
CA LEU A 6 4.02 3.70 0.35
C LEU A 6 4.57 3.18 1.67
N VAL A 7 4.26 1.93 2.01
CA VAL A 7 4.72 1.30 3.25
C VAL A 7 5.53 0.06 2.92
N ASP A 8 6.80 0.07 3.26
CA ASP A 8 7.73 -1.05 3.03
C ASP A 8 8.94 -0.86 3.94
N ASP A 9 9.45 -1.95 4.51
CA ASP A 9 10.62 -1.84 5.38
C ASP A 9 11.94 -1.73 4.61
N SER A 10 11.91 -1.90 3.29
CA SER A 10 13.10 -1.79 2.44
C SER A 10 13.18 -0.39 1.82
N ALA A 11 14.23 0.36 2.19
CA ALA A 11 14.46 1.67 1.59
C ALA A 11 14.66 1.57 0.08
N THR A 12 15.27 0.50 -0.39
CA THR A 12 15.47 0.27 -1.83
C THR A 12 14.14 0.12 -2.56
N ILE A 13 13.24 -0.69 -2.01
CA ILE A 13 11.92 -0.89 -2.60
C ILE A 13 11.12 0.42 -2.60
N LEU A 14 11.16 1.17 -1.49
CA LEU A 14 10.48 2.47 -1.44
C LEU A 14 11.01 3.41 -2.52
N MET A 15 12.34 3.43 -2.73
CA MET A 15 12.95 4.24 -3.78
C MET A 15 12.45 3.81 -5.15
N MET A 16 12.41 2.51 -5.42
CA MET A 16 11.93 1.99 -6.71
C MET A 16 10.47 2.34 -6.94
N GLN A 17 9.64 2.24 -5.92
CA GLN A 17 8.23 2.59 -6.02
C GLN A 17 8.05 4.10 -6.26
N LYS A 18 8.83 4.93 -5.58
CA LYS A 18 8.80 6.37 -5.80
C LYS A 18 9.19 6.72 -7.23
N MET A 19 10.20 6.04 -7.78
CA MET A 19 10.61 6.24 -9.16
C MET A 19 9.51 5.85 -10.14
N ALA A 20 8.83 4.74 -9.86
CA ALA A 20 7.73 4.29 -10.71
C ALA A 20 6.58 5.30 -10.74
N LEU A 21 6.38 6.04 -9.67
CA LEU A 21 5.30 7.03 -9.56
C LEU A 21 5.74 8.44 -9.96
N LYS A 22 6.99 8.62 -10.35
CA LYS A 22 7.55 9.95 -10.64
C LYS A 22 6.86 10.65 -11.80
N THR A 23 6.33 9.88 -12.75
CA THR A 23 5.65 10.43 -13.94
C THR A 23 4.17 10.72 -13.67
N THR A 24 3.68 10.43 -12.48
CA THR A 24 2.29 10.65 -12.10
C THR A 24 2.11 12.00 -11.41
N PRO A 25 0.87 12.52 -11.33
CA PRO A 25 0.62 13.75 -10.58
C PRO A 25 0.44 13.51 -9.09
N TYR A 26 0.72 12.29 -8.58
CA TYR A 26 0.46 11.98 -7.17
C TYR A 26 1.54 12.54 -6.26
N GLN A 27 1.11 13.03 -5.08
CA GLN A 27 2.02 13.31 -3.99
C GLN A 27 2.33 11.99 -3.29
N VAL A 28 3.62 11.69 -3.08
CA VAL A 28 4.05 10.42 -2.51
C VAL A 28 4.64 10.66 -1.12
N ILE A 29 4.13 9.93 -0.14
CA ILE A 29 4.68 9.88 1.21
C ILE A 29 5.03 8.44 1.54
N THR A 30 5.97 8.23 2.47
CA THR A 30 6.48 6.89 2.77
C THR A 30 6.50 6.61 4.26
N ALA A 31 6.45 5.32 4.60
CA ALA A 31 6.67 4.82 5.95
C ALA A 31 7.48 3.53 5.84
N ASN A 32 8.37 3.27 6.79
CA ASN A 32 9.30 2.14 6.70
C ASN A 32 8.92 0.95 7.60
N ASN A 33 7.74 0.97 8.15
CA ASN A 33 7.20 -0.18 8.90
C ASN A 33 5.69 -0.03 9.03
N GLY A 34 5.03 -1.11 9.47
CA GLY A 34 3.57 -1.14 9.54
C GLY A 34 2.99 -0.16 10.55
N GLU A 35 3.62 -0.04 11.72
CA GLU A 35 3.14 0.86 12.76
C GLU A 35 3.20 2.32 12.31
N ASP A 36 4.33 2.74 11.75
CA ASP A 36 4.47 4.10 11.22
C ASP A 36 3.53 4.32 10.05
N GLY A 37 3.31 3.29 9.23
CA GLY A 37 2.35 3.36 8.13
C GLY A 37 0.95 3.66 8.63
N VAL A 38 0.51 2.96 9.68
CA VAL A 38 -0.81 3.20 10.28
C VAL A 38 -0.90 4.61 10.83
N LYS A 39 0.11 5.02 11.59
CA LYS A 39 0.14 6.37 12.19
C LYS A 39 0.11 7.46 11.12
N LYS A 40 0.91 7.29 10.08
CA LYS A 40 0.98 8.28 9.00
C LYS A 40 -0.33 8.33 8.21
N ALA A 41 -0.95 7.17 7.98
CA ALA A 41 -2.24 7.13 7.29
C ALA A 41 -3.32 7.88 8.07
N ILE A 42 -3.36 7.71 9.39
CA ILE A 42 -4.32 8.41 10.24
C ILE A 42 -4.07 9.92 10.20
N ALA A 43 -2.81 10.33 10.28
CA ALA A 43 -2.44 11.75 10.31
C ALA A 43 -2.61 12.44 8.95
N GLU A 44 -2.20 11.79 7.87
CA GLU A 44 -2.14 12.39 6.53
C GLU A 44 -3.37 12.08 5.69
N LYS A 45 -4.13 11.05 6.02
CA LYS A 45 -5.33 10.62 5.29
C LYS A 45 -5.07 10.53 3.79
N PRO A 46 -4.14 9.66 3.36
CA PRO A 46 -3.85 9.53 1.93
C PRO A 46 -5.06 9.02 1.16
N ASP A 47 -5.03 9.19 -0.14
CA ASP A 47 -6.09 8.72 -1.02
C ASP A 47 -5.93 7.24 -1.36
N LEU A 48 -4.74 6.69 -1.18
CA LEU A 48 -4.44 5.28 -1.42
C LEU A 48 -3.19 4.88 -0.63
N ILE A 49 -3.16 3.63 -0.19
CA ILE A 49 -2.02 3.06 0.53
C ILE A 49 -1.51 1.84 -0.24
N LEU A 50 -0.21 1.81 -0.55
CA LEU A 50 0.46 0.65 -1.09
C LEU A 50 1.23 0.00 0.07
N MET A 51 0.84 -1.23 0.44
CA MET A 51 1.27 -1.86 1.69
C MET A 51 2.00 -3.17 1.42
N ASP A 52 3.26 -3.25 1.82
CA ASP A 52 3.99 -4.52 1.77
C ASP A 52 3.45 -5.50 2.80
N VAL A 53 3.43 -6.78 2.46
CA VAL A 53 2.93 -7.83 3.37
C VAL A 53 3.96 -8.19 4.43
N ILE A 54 5.20 -8.47 4.00
CA ILE A 54 6.22 -8.99 4.90
C ILE A 54 7.08 -7.86 5.48
N MET A 55 6.80 -7.53 6.73
CA MET A 55 7.54 -6.51 7.47
C MET A 55 7.76 -7.00 8.89
N PRO A 56 8.88 -6.61 9.54
CA PRO A 56 9.11 -7.01 10.93
C PRO A 56 8.08 -6.37 11.86
N LYS A 57 7.76 -7.06 12.95
CA LYS A 57 6.88 -6.64 14.05
C LYS A 57 5.40 -6.60 13.69
N MET A 58 5.04 -5.95 12.60
CA MET A 58 3.65 -5.84 12.16
C MET A 58 3.59 -6.15 10.66
N THR A 59 2.86 -7.20 10.28
CA THR A 59 2.68 -7.54 8.87
C THR A 59 1.75 -6.53 8.21
N GLY A 60 1.77 -6.52 6.87
CA GLY A 60 0.83 -5.70 6.11
C GLY A 60 -0.61 -6.06 6.38
N PHE A 61 -0.90 -7.35 6.65
CA PHE A 61 -2.26 -7.79 6.99
C PHE A 61 -2.72 -7.16 8.30
N GLU A 62 -1.87 -7.17 9.32
CA GLU A 62 -2.19 -6.57 10.61
C GLU A 62 -2.41 -5.07 10.47
N ALA A 63 -1.52 -4.40 9.71
CA ALA A 63 -1.66 -2.97 9.46
C ALA A 63 -2.98 -2.66 8.77
N CYS A 64 -3.33 -3.46 7.77
CA CYS A 64 -4.59 -3.29 7.04
C CYS A 64 -5.81 -3.43 7.97
N ARG A 65 -5.82 -4.45 8.82
CA ARG A 65 -6.90 -4.64 9.78
C ARG A 65 -7.04 -3.43 10.71
N ARG A 66 -5.92 -2.90 11.19
CA ARG A 66 -5.93 -1.72 12.06
C ARG A 66 -6.48 -0.50 11.32
N LEU A 67 -6.07 -0.30 10.07
CA LEU A 67 -6.57 0.81 9.26
C LEU A 67 -8.08 0.71 9.04
N ARG A 68 -8.61 -0.49 8.87
CA ARG A 68 -10.05 -0.70 8.67
C ARG A 68 -10.87 -0.44 9.95
N GLN A 69 -10.24 -0.47 11.11
CA GLN A 69 -10.89 -0.19 12.39
C GLN A 69 -10.91 1.29 12.74
N GLU A 70 -10.08 2.10 12.09
CA GLU A 70 -10.00 3.53 12.36
C GLU A 70 -10.94 4.31 11.45
N GLU A 71 -11.71 5.21 12.02
CA GLU A 71 -12.69 6.01 11.28
C GLU A 71 -12.03 6.81 10.15
N ALA A 72 -10.84 7.35 10.41
CA ALA A 72 -10.13 8.20 9.46
C ALA A 72 -9.65 7.44 8.21
N THR A 73 -9.47 6.12 8.32
CA THR A 73 -8.81 5.32 7.28
C THR A 73 -9.62 4.15 6.77
N LYS A 74 -10.76 3.88 7.34
CA LYS A 74 -11.51 2.63 7.08
C LYS A 74 -11.96 2.47 5.62
N THR A 75 -12.03 3.54 4.85
CA THR A 75 -12.47 3.50 3.45
C THR A 75 -11.35 3.77 2.45
N ILE A 76 -10.13 4.04 2.92
CA ILE A 76 -9.00 4.32 2.02
C ILE A 76 -8.65 3.04 1.26
N PRO A 77 -8.53 3.08 -0.09
CA PRO A 77 -8.08 1.91 -0.85
C PRO A 77 -6.69 1.47 -0.40
N ILE A 78 -6.53 0.17 -0.17
CA ILE A 78 -5.25 -0.42 0.21
C ILE A 78 -4.91 -1.50 -0.81
N ILE A 79 -3.77 -1.32 -1.49
CA ILE A 79 -3.24 -2.31 -2.42
C ILE A 79 -2.09 -3.03 -1.73
N MET A 80 -2.23 -4.35 -1.54
CA MET A 80 -1.19 -5.15 -0.91
C MET A 80 -0.12 -5.53 -1.94
N VAL A 81 1.13 -5.58 -1.51
CA VAL A 81 2.25 -6.04 -2.33
C VAL A 81 2.67 -7.41 -1.81
N THR A 82 2.42 -8.44 -2.62
CA THR A 82 2.63 -9.84 -2.20
C THR A 82 3.73 -10.51 -3.03
N THR A 83 4.27 -11.61 -2.51
CA THR A 83 5.22 -12.43 -3.25
C THR A 83 4.45 -13.25 -4.29
N ARG A 84 4.98 -13.29 -5.51
CA ARG A 84 4.36 -14.05 -6.60
C ARG A 84 4.24 -15.52 -6.21
N GLY A 85 3.10 -16.13 -6.54
CA GLY A 85 2.89 -17.54 -6.31
C GLY A 85 2.45 -17.90 -4.89
N GLU A 86 2.02 -16.92 -4.12
CA GLU A 86 1.57 -17.12 -2.74
C GLU A 86 0.06 -16.92 -2.66
N PRO A 87 -0.77 -17.92 -3.07
CA PRO A 87 -2.23 -17.75 -3.05
C PRO A 87 -2.80 -17.43 -1.68
N ILE A 88 -2.20 -18.00 -0.62
CA ILE A 88 -2.63 -17.76 0.74
C ILE A 88 -2.48 -16.28 1.13
N ASN A 89 -1.44 -15.60 0.63
CA ASN A 89 -1.25 -14.19 0.89
C ASN A 89 -2.33 -13.34 0.25
N VAL A 90 -2.76 -13.72 -0.96
CA VAL A 90 -3.82 -13.00 -1.65
C VAL A 90 -5.14 -13.13 -0.89
N GLU A 91 -5.49 -14.36 -0.49
CA GLU A 91 -6.71 -14.61 0.26
C GLU A 91 -6.70 -13.87 1.59
N GLU A 92 -5.61 -13.96 2.35
CA GLU A 92 -5.51 -13.29 3.64
C GLU A 92 -5.54 -11.78 3.48
N GLY A 93 -4.96 -11.25 2.40
CA GLY A 93 -5.03 -9.84 2.09
C GLY A 93 -6.45 -9.36 1.98
N PHE A 94 -7.28 -10.04 1.20
CA PHE A 94 -8.69 -9.66 1.06
C PHE A 94 -9.46 -9.83 2.37
N GLN A 95 -9.18 -10.88 3.14
CA GLN A 95 -9.81 -11.07 4.45
C GLN A 95 -9.42 -9.99 5.44
N SER A 96 -8.22 -9.42 5.32
CA SER A 96 -7.78 -8.32 6.17
C SER A 96 -8.40 -6.99 5.77
N GLY A 97 -9.06 -6.91 4.61
CA GLY A 97 -9.76 -5.73 4.16
C GLY A 97 -9.06 -4.94 3.05
N CYS A 98 -8.06 -5.53 2.39
CA CYS A 98 -7.40 -4.83 1.29
C CYS A 98 -8.34 -4.71 0.10
N THR A 99 -8.08 -3.71 -0.75
CA THR A 99 -8.90 -3.45 -1.92
C THR A 99 -8.44 -4.26 -3.14
N ASP A 100 -7.13 -4.44 -3.27
CA ASP A 100 -6.53 -5.14 -4.41
C ASP A 100 -5.11 -5.54 -4.02
N TYR A 101 -4.40 -6.16 -4.94
CA TYR A 101 -3.01 -6.55 -4.70
C TYR A 101 -2.19 -6.47 -5.99
N VAL A 102 -0.87 -6.36 -5.82
CA VAL A 102 0.11 -6.54 -6.90
C VAL A 102 1.17 -7.51 -6.40
N THR A 103 1.83 -8.21 -7.31
CA THR A 103 2.86 -9.19 -6.96
C THR A 103 4.26 -8.63 -7.18
N LYS A 104 5.22 -9.11 -6.39
CA LYS A 104 6.64 -8.81 -6.61
C LYS A 104 7.25 -9.81 -7.59
N PRO A 105 8.15 -9.39 -8.48
CA PRO A 105 8.56 -8.01 -8.70
C PRO A 105 7.43 -7.19 -9.31
N ILE A 106 7.32 -5.92 -8.88
CA ILE A 106 6.22 -5.07 -9.33
C ILE A 106 6.40 -4.70 -10.80
N ASP A 107 5.35 -4.96 -11.58
CA ASP A 107 5.25 -4.46 -12.95
C ASP A 107 4.72 -3.02 -12.85
N THR A 108 5.54 -2.06 -13.28
CA THR A 108 5.19 -0.65 -13.18
C THR A 108 3.88 -0.33 -13.91
N PHE A 109 3.67 -0.92 -15.07
CA PHE A 109 2.47 -0.67 -15.86
C PHE A 109 1.22 -1.16 -15.13
N GLU A 110 1.28 -2.37 -14.57
CA GLU A 110 0.17 -2.93 -13.78
C GLU A 110 -0.11 -2.06 -12.56
N LEU A 111 0.94 -1.65 -11.85
CA LEU A 111 0.80 -0.80 -10.67
C LEU A 111 0.09 0.52 -11.02
N LEU A 112 0.55 1.20 -12.07
CA LEU A 112 -0.02 2.47 -12.47
C LEU A 112 -1.49 2.33 -12.88
N ASN A 113 -1.84 1.23 -13.56
CA ASN A 113 -3.24 0.99 -13.93
C ASN A 113 -4.12 0.80 -12.70
N LYS A 114 -3.65 0.04 -11.70
CA LYS A 114 -4.41 -0.17 -10.47
C LYS A 114 -4.57 1.12 -9.67
N LEU A 115 -3.54 1.95 -9.64
CA LEU A 115 -3.62 3.25 -8.98
C LEU A 115 -4.66 4.15 -9.67
N ARG A 116 -4.64 4.19 -10.99
CA ARG A 116 -5.62 4.99 -11.74
C ARG A 116 -7.03 4.50 -11.53
N ASP A 117 -7.23 3.17 -11.49
CA ASP A 117 -8.55 2.60 -11.26
C ASP A 117 -9.12 3.06 -9.92
N GLN A 118 -8.29 3.17 -8.90
CA GLN A 118 -8.75 3.57 -7.56
C GLN A 118 -8.83 5.09 -7.40
N LEU A 119 -7.94 5.84 -8.05
CA LEU A 119 -7.83 7.28 -7.84
C LEU A 119 -8.53 8.10 -8.90
N GLY A 120 -8.80 7.54 -10.07
CA GLY A 120 -9.52 8.21 -11.13
C GLY A 120 -8.70 9.20 -11.94
N GLU A 121 -7.38 9.20 -11.78
CA GLU A 121 -6.53 10.10 -12.57
C GLU A 121 -5.16 9.50 -12.91
#